data_7af97b308683e49e949ba5559e15588b
#
_entry.id   7af97b308683e49e949ba5559e15588b
#
_cell.length_a   1.000
_cell.length_b   1.000
_cell.length_c   1.000
_cell.angle_alpha   90.00
_cell.angle_beta   90.00
_cell.angle_gamma   90.00
#
_symmetry.space_group_name_H-M   'P 1'
#
loop_
_entity.id
_entity.type
_entity.pdbx_description
1 polymer ?
#
loop_
_entity_poly.entity_id
_entity_poly.type
_entity_poly.pdbx_seq_one_letter_code
_entity_poly.pdbx_strand_id
1 'polypeptide(L)'
;WGTAGALFPDFYPVSGAKGFKTSVKIENGYEVTESENGSLTRRKVEGSTRVYSMPEFIRYPVRDRESWEFYKSRTVPEKIMTDKELEENCRRYDGRDEPLCLHAGICGYGDIRNLFGTEGASLAFYDDPELVKDIIDNSLKHARNHVFPLVERLKPEMILKWEDMSYNHGMLISPAQFDKFFGQGYREMCDCARANGVEMVTVDSDGNIMELTGVLESYGVNGILPCEVKAGNDIFALREKY
;
A
#
# COMPACT_ATOMS: atom_id res chain seq x y z
N TRP A 1 13.79 -13.93 -10.57
CA TRP A 1 14.21 -13.63 -9.20
C TRP A 1 13.28 -14.38 -8.27
N GLY A 2 13.79 -15.37 -7.54
CA GLY A 2 13.05 -16.04 -6.48
C GLY A 2 13.33 -15.33 -5.15
N THR A 3 12.30 -15.19 -4.32
CA THR A 3 12.46 -14.82 -2.92
C THR A 3 12.17 -16.05 -2.06
N ALA A 4 12.86 -16.22 -0.93
CA ALA A 4 12.59 -17.30 0.03
C ALA A 4 11.14 -17.29 0.51
N GLY A 5 10.55 -16.13 0.48
CA GLY A 5 9.15 -15.89 0.75
C GLY A 5 8.86 -14.40 0.66
N ALA A 6 7.64 -14.06 0.28
CA ALA A 6 7.10 -12.74 0.54
C ALA A 6 6.21 -12.92 1.77
N LEU A 7 6.60 -12.34 2.88
CA LEU A 7 5.70 -12.09 3.97
C LEU A 7 4.86 -10.89 3.55
N PHE A 8 3.61 -11.17 3.27
CA PHE A 8 2.56 -10.16 3.15
C PHE A 8 1.78 -10.18 4.48
N PRO A 9 2.32 -9.58 5.52
CA PRO A 9 1.51 -9.44 6.69
C PRO A 9 0.32 -8.58 6.26
N ASP A 10 -0.89 -8.94 6.66
CA ASP A 10 -2.11 -8.15 6.43
C ASP A 10 -2.04 -6.83 7.21
N PHE A 11 -1.08 -5.98 6.85
CA PHE A 11 -0.74 -4.75 7.56
C PHE A 11 -1.49 -3.54 7.08
N TYR A 12 -2.28 -3.73 6.04
CA TYR A 12 -3.06 -2.61 5.58
C TYR A 12 -4.16 -2.34 6.59
N PRO A 13 -4.28 -1.11 7.11
CA PRO A 13 -5.52 -0.71 7.75
C PRO A 13 -6.73 -0.97 6.82
N VAL A 14 -6.45 -1.20 5.54
CA VAL A 14 -7.43 -1.41 4.47
C VAL A 14 -7.82 -2.88 4.27
N SER A 15 -6.96 -3.86 4.55
CA SER A 15 -7.25 -5.27 4.27
C SER A 15 -7.73 -6.07 5.49
N GLY A 16 -7.56 -5.53 6.68
CA GLY A 16 -7.89 -6.22 7.94
C GLY A 16 -9.24 -5.83 8.55
N ALA A 17 -10.12 -5.16 7.81
CA ALA A 17 -11.43 -4.75 8.31
C ALA A 17 -12.29 -5.97 8.64
N LYS A 18 -12.52 -6.22 9.93
CA LYS A 18 -13.37 -7.32 10.39
C LYS A 18 -14.82 -6.83 10.50
N GLY A 19 -15.76 -7.66 10.03
CA GLY A 19 -17.17 -7.45 10.25
C GLY A 19 -17.94 -6.74 9.14
N PHE A 20 -17.30 -6.44 8.01
CA PHE A 20 -18.05 -6.18 6.79
C PHE A 20 -18.54 -7.51 6.23
N LYS A 21 -19.82 -7.52 5.80
CA LYS A 21 -20.40 -8.72 5.20
C LYS A 21 -19.90 -8.83 3.77
N THR A 22 -19.22 -9.92 3.45
CA THR A 22 -18.94 -10.25 2.05
C THR A 22 -20.20 -10.80 1.41
N SER A 23 -20.47 -10.37 0.21
CA SER A 23 -21.55 -10.92 -0.62
C SER A 23 -21.18 -10.89 -2.08
N VAL A 24 -21.61 -11.90 -2.82
CA VAL A 24 -21.51 -11.93 -4.29
C VAL A 24 -22.91 -12.22 -4.83
N LYS A 25 -23.40 -11.36 -5.72
CA LYS A 25 -24.70 -11.50 -6.35
C LYS A 25 -24.57 -11.27 -7.86
N ILE A 26 -25.40 -11.93 -8.63
CA ILE A 26 -25.53 -11.67 -10.06
C ILE A 26 -26.85 -10.92 -10.27
N GLU A 27 -26.75 -9.69 -10.71
CA GLU A 27 -27.88 -8.79 -10.95
C GLU A 27 -27.71 -8.08 -12.31
N ASN A 28 -28.73 -8.14 -13.16
CA ASN A 28 -28.76 -7.43 -14.46
C ASN A 28 -27.51 -7.69 -15.36
N GLY A 29 -26.97 -8.90 -15.36
CA GLY A 29 -25.78 -9.25 -16.12
C GLY A 29 -24.46 -8.79 -15.52
N TYR A 30 -24.46 -8.36 -14.27
CA TYR A 30 -23.28 -8.02 -13.50
C TYR A 30 -23.12 -8.91 -12.27
N GLU A 31 -21.89 -9.31 -12.00
CA GLU A 31 -21.49 -9.81 -10.69
C GLU A 31 -21.21 -8.59 -9.78
N VAL A 32 -21.98 -8.44 -8.76
CA VAL A 32 -21.85 -7.38 -7.73
C VAL A 32 -21.22 -8.01 -6.50
N THR A 33 -20.08 -7.50 -6.10
CA THR A 33 -19.29 -8.01 -4.96
C THR A 33 -19.17 -6.95 -3.88
N GLU A 34 -19.60 -7.29 -2.67
CA GLU A 34 -19.28 -6.55 -1.46
C GLU A 34 -18.09 -7.22 -0.78
N SER A 35 -16.99 -6.51 -0.62
CA SER A 35 -15.72 -7.03 -0.13
C SER A 35 -15.57 -6.85 1.38
N GLU A 36 -14.67 -7.60 1.99
CA GLU A 36 -14.37 -7.53 3.44
C GLU A 36 -13.95 -6.14 3.92
N ASN A 37 -13.38 -5.32 3.03
CA ASN A 37 -13.00 -3.95 3.32
C ASN A 37 -14.16 -2.94 3.16
N GLY A 38 -15.40 -3.40 2.90
CA GLY A 38 -16.56 -2.54 2.73
C GLY A 38 -16.71 -1.90 1.35
N SER A 39 -15.81 -2.19 0.40
CA SER A 39 -15.98 -1.75 -0.99
C SER A 39 -17.10 -2.54 -1.67
N LEU A 40 -17.84 -1.87 -2.58
CA LEU A 40 -18.83 -2.49 -3.44
C LEU A 40 -18.38 -2.30 -4.89
N THR A 41 -18.18 -3.41 -5.57
CA THR A 41 -17.76 -3.42 -6.98
C THR A 41 -18.73 -4.18 -7.85
N ARG A 42 -18.73 -3.89 -9.16
CA ARG A 42 -19.43 -4.70 -10.13
C ARG A 42 -18.55 -5.04 -11.33
N ARG A 43 -18.76 -6.22 -11.89
CA ARG A 43 -18.09 -6.71 -13.09
C ARG A 43 -19.12 -7.32 -14.03
N LYS A 44 -19.01 -7.01 -15.31
CA LYS A 44 -19.90 -7.58 -16.33
C LYS A 44 -19.67 -9.09 -16.46
N VAL A 45 -20.76 -9.85 -16.58
CA VAL A 45 -20.74 -11.28 -16.82
C VAL A 45 -21.38 -11.54 -18.18
N GLU A 46 -20.64 -12.18 -19.11
CA GLU A 46 -21.17 -12.60 -20.40
C GLU A 46 -21.36 -14.12 -20.40
N GLY A 47 -22.63 -14.54 -20.42
CA GLY A 47 -22.98 -15.97 -20.30
C GLY A 47 -22.51 -16.53 -18.95
N SER A 48 -21.72 -17.62 -18.98
CA SER A 48 -21.11 -18.21 -17.80
C SER A 48 -19.66 -17.74 -17.53
N THR A 49 -19.17 -16.81 -18.34
CA THR A 49 -17.76 -16.39 -18.31
C THR A 49 -17.62 -14.97 -17.77
N ARG A 50 -16.73 -14.79 -16.80
CA ARG A 50 -16.35 -13.44 -16.35
C ARG A 50 -15.57 -12.72 -17.43
N VAL A 51 -15.97 -11.51 -17.79
CA VAL A 51 -15.18 -10.65 -18.66
C VAL A 51 -13.94 -10.19 -17.89
N TYR A 52 -12.75 -10.43 -18.44
CA TYR A 52 -11.48 -9.98 -17.86
C TYR A 52 -11.35 -8.47 -18.03
N SER A 53 -11.96 -7.73 -17.09
CA SER A 53 -11.86 -6.27 -17.00
C SER A 53 -11.71 -5.87 -15.54
N MET A 54 -11.13 -4.70 -15.32
CA MET A 54 -11.16 -4.08 -14.00
C MET A 54 -12.60 -3.92 -13.53
N PRO A 55 -12.92 -4.24 -12.27
CA PRO A 55 -14.26 -4.02 -11.75
C PRO A 55 -14.55 -2.52 -11.67
N GLU A 56 -15.80 -2.17 -11.89
CA GLU A 56 -16.29 -0.82 -11.58
C GLU A 56 -16.57 -0.71 -10.09
N PHE A 57 -16.00 0.31 -9.45
CA PHE A 57 -16.28 0.61 -8.04
C PHE A 57 -17.58 1.41 -7.94
N ILE A 58 -18.56 0.84 -7.23
CA ILE A 58 -19.86 1.49 -6.96
C ILE A 58 -19.78 2.29 -5.64
N ARG A 59 -19.02 1.77 -4.69
CA ARG A 59 -18.82 2.39 -3.38
C ARG A 59 -17.42 2.09 -2.86
N TYR A 60 -16.76 3.12 -2.37
CA TYR A 60 -15.52 3.02 -1.63
C TYR A 60 -15.78 2.95 -0.12
N PRO A 61 -14.85 2.40 0.67
CA PRO A 61 -15.03 2.24 2.11
C PRO A 61 -15.23 3.56 2.87
N VAL A 62 -14.51 4.60 2.47
CA VAL A 62 -14.51 5.90 3.13
C VAL A 62 -14.93 7.01 2.16
N ARG A 63 -15.74 7.94 2.63
CA ARG A 63 -16.17 9.13 1.90
C ARG A 63 -16.19 10.39 2.77
N ASP A 64 -16.20 10.20 4.10
CA ASP A 64 -16.31 11.25 5.09
C ASP A 64 -15.79 10.75 6.45
N ARG A 65 -15.75 11.64 7.44
CA ARG A 65 -15.27 11.31 8.79
C ARG A 65 -16.10 10.24 9.48
N GLU A 66 -17.41 10.22 9.30
CA GLU A 66 -18.29 9.20 9.90
C GLU A 66 -17.96 7.80 9.38
N SER A 67 -17.85 7.66 8.06
CA SER A 67 -17.47 6.40 7.42
C SER A 67 -16.04 5.98 7.76
N TRP A 68 -15.11 6.93 7.96
CA TRP A 68 -13.77 6.64 8.46
C TRP A 68 -13.77 6.10 9.88
N GLU A 69 -14.47 6.74 10.82
CA GLU A 69 -14.55 6.25 12.20
C GLU A 69 -15.18 4.86 12.28
N PHE A 70 -16.23 4.62 11.47
CA PHE A 70 -16.82 3.30 11.33
C PHE A 70 -15.80 2.29 10.80
N TYR A 71 -15.06 2.63 9.74
CA TYR A 71 -14.03 1.80 9.15
C TYR A 71 -12.89 1.53 10.15
N LYS A 72 -12.34 2.58 10.73
CA LYS A 72 -11.28 2.56 11.73
C LYS A 72 -11.58 1.63 12.91
N SER A 73 -12.82 1.64 13.41
CA SER A 73 -13.24 0.77 14.50
C SER A 73 -13.19 -0.73 14.19
N ARG A 74 -12.99 -1.09 12.91
CA ARG A 74 -13.00 -2.47 12.41
C ARG A 74 -11.64 -2.93 11.87
N THR A 75 -10.69 -2.02 11.75
CA THR A 75 -9.41 -2.26 11.03
C THR A 75 -8.22 -2.51 11.94
N VAL A 76 -8.36 -2.44 13.25
CA VAL A 76 -7.22 -2.57 14.17
C VAL A 76 -7.14 -4.00 14.71
N PRO A 77 -6.26 -4.85 14.18
CA PRO A 77 -5.85 -6.04 14.90
C PRO A 77 -5.01 -5.60 16.11
N GLU A 78 -5.29 -6.14 17.29
CA GLU A 78 -4.45 -5.91 18.46
C GLU A 78 -3.02 -6.41 18.26
N LYS A 79 -2.85 -7.46 17.45
CA LYS A 79 -1.56 -7.99 17.00
C LYS A 79 -1.67 -8.46 15.55
N ILE A 80 -0.65 -8.16 14.78
CA ILE A 80 -0.52 -8.63 13.39
C ILE A 80 -0.20 -10.12 13.36
N MET A 81 0.60 -10.56 14.32
CA MET A 81 1.14 -11.92 14.41
C MET A 81 1.27 -12.28 15.88
N THR A 82 0.89 -13.49 16.25
CA THR A 82 1.12 -14.00 17.60
C THR A 82 2.61 -14.24 17.80
N ASP A 83 3.07 -14.23 19.05
CA ASP A 83 4.47 -14.50 19.38
C ASP A 83 4.92 -15.87 18.84
N LYS A 84 4.03 -16.87 18.84
CA LYS A 84 4.30 -18.18 18.26
C LYS A 84 4.50 -18.13 16.74
N GLU A 85 3.62 -17.44 16.02
CA GLU A 85 3.75 -17.25 14.56
C GLU A 85 5.02 -16.48 14.20
N LEU A 86 5.38 -15.47 15.01
CA LEU A 86 6.62 -14.73 14.83
C LEU A 86 7.83 -15.64 15.00
N GLU A 87 7.88 -16.46 16.05
CA GLU A 87 8.95 -17.41 16.28
C GLU A 87 9.03 -18.50 15.18
N GLU A 88 7.88 -18.96 14.69
CA GLU A 88 7.83 -19.92 13.58
C GLU A 88 8.36 -19.29 12.29
N ASN A 89 8.02 -18.05 11.99
CA ASN A 89 8.58 -17.33 10.85
C ASN A 89 10.08 -17.05 11.01
N CYS A 90 10.52 -16.63 12.20
CA CYS A 90 11.95 -16.46 12.45
C CYS A 90 12.72 -17.77 12.19
N ARG A 91 12.23 -18.91 12.69
CA ARG A 91 12.85 -20.23 12.43
C ARG A 91 12.79 -20.65 10.96
N ARG A 92 11.68 -20.34 10.29
CA ARG A 92 11.47 -20.67 8.87
C ARG A 92 12.45 -19.93 7.97
N TYR A 93 12.76 -18.68 8.30
CA TYR A 93 13.61 -17.81 7.49
C TYR A 93 15.04 -17.70 8.03
N ASP A 94 15.36 -18.39 9.14
CA ASP A 94 16.74 -18.48 9.65
C ASP A 94 17.60 -19.33 8.70
N GLY A 95 18.80 -18.86 8.41
CA GLY A 95 19.73 -19.54 7.49
C GLY A 95 19.26 -19.63 6.04
N ARG A 96 18.33 -18.76 5.59
CA ARG A 96 17.86 -18.71 4.21
C ARG A 96 18.95 -18.30 3.24
N ASP A 97 18.93 -18.91 2.05
CA ASP A 97 19.82 -18.58 0.93
C ASP A 97 19.20 -17.57 -0.05
N GLU A 98 17.92 -17.26 0.11
CA GLU A 98 17.15 -16.38 -0.75
C GLU A 98 16.64 -15.15 0.02
N PRO A 99 16.53 -13.95 -0.61
CA PRO A 99 16.10 -12.76 0.09
C PRO A 99 14.65 -12.85 0.55
N LEU A 100 14.38 -12.36 1.75
CA LEU A 100 13.04 -12.17 2.30
C LEU A 100 12.54 -10.78 1.96
N CYS A 101 11.35 -10.70 1.38
CA CYS A 101 10.65 -9.44 1.15
C CYS A 101 9.53 -9.26 2.18
N LEU A 102 9.51 -8.10 2.83
CA LEU A 102 8.44 -7.68 3.73
C LEU A 102 7.67 -6.52 3.11
N HIS A 103 6.34 -6.61 3.08
CA HIS A 103 5.53 -5.47 2.68
C HIS A 103 5.52 -4.38 3.75
N ALA A 104 5.76 -3.13 3.34
CA ALA A 104 5.69 -1.98 4.22
C ALA A 104 4.27 -1.72 4.71
N GLY A 105 4.12 -1.53 6.01
CA GLY A 105 2.82 -1.32 6.64
C GLY A 105 2.49 0.15 6.91
N ILE A 106 3.09 1.10 6.17
CA ILE A 106 2.73 2.51 6.24
C ILE A 106 1.67 2.86 5.20
N CYS A 107 0.80 3.80 5.52
CA CYS A 107 -0.15 4.36 4.57
C CYS A 107 0.57 5.25 3.56
N GLY A 108 0.28 5.02 2.29
CA GLY A 108 0.69 5.85 1.18
C GLY A 108 -0.50 6.37 0.37
N TYR A 109 -0.22 6.99 -0.76
CA TYR A 109 -1.25 7.50 -1.66
C TYR A 109 -2.18 6.39 -2.18
N GLY A 110 -1.61 5.23 -2.54
CA GLY A 110 -2.38 4.07 -3.00
C GLY A 110 -3.42 3.60 -1.98
N ASP A 111 -3.09 3.66 -0.68
CA ASP A 111 -4.03 3.32 0.39
C ASP A 111 -5.16 4.34 0.50
N ILE A 112 -4.86 5.64 0.42
CA ILE A 112 -5.88 6.71 0.39
C ILE A 112 -6.78 6.53 -0.84
N ARG A 113 -6.20 6.23 -2.01
CA ARG A 113 -6.96 5.94 -3.22
C ARG A 113 -7.87 4.71 -3.06
N ASN A 114 -7.42 3.66 -2.41
CA ASN A 114 -8.23 2.48 -2.14
C ASN A 114 -9.40 2.77 -1.18
N LEU A 115 -9.24 3.72 -0.25
CA LEU A 115 -10.29 4.12 0.67
C LEU A 115 -11.34 5.02 0.01
N PHE A 116 -10.93 6.00 -0.80
CA PHE A 116 -11.80 7.06 -1.34
C PHE A 116 -12.11 6.94 -2.83
N GLY A 117 -11.36 6.11 -3.57
CA GLY A 117 -11.29 6.18 -5.02
C GLY A 117 -10.39 7.31 -5.52
N THR A 118 -10.07 7.31 -6.81
CA THR A 118 -9.13 8.30 -7.38
C THR A 118 -9.64 9.73 -7.26
N GLU A 119 -10.92 9.98 -7.60
CA GLU A 119 -11.55 11.30 -7.49
C GLU A 119 -11.66 11.74 -6.02
N GLY A 120 -12.21 10.87 -5.16
CA GLY A 120 -12.37 11.16 -3.74
C GLY A 120 -11.02 11.42 -3.05
N ALA A 121 -9.99 10.62 -3.35
CA ALA A 121 -8.65 10.85 -2.83
C ALA A 121 -8.08 12.20 -3.25
N SER A 122 -8.22 12.56 -4.54
CA SER A 122 -7.72 13.84 -5.05
C SER A 122 -8.37 15.04 -4.38
N LEU A 123 -9.65 14.95 -4.05
CA LEU A 123 -10.40 16.03 -3.37
C LEU A 123 -10.11 16.04 -1.86
N ALA A 124 -10.00 14.88 -1.21
CA ALA A 124 -9.86 14.77 0.25
C ALA A 124 -8.63 15.53 0.80
N PHE A 125 -7.52 15.58 0.05
CA PHE A 125 -6.33 16.34 0.44
C PHE A 125 -6.58 17.85 0.58
N TYR A 126 -7.63 18.37 -0.05
CA TYR A 126 -8.01 19.80 -0.03
C TYR A 126 -9.24 20.04 0.83
N ASP A 127 -10.25 19.17 0.73
CA ASP A 127 -11.56 19.36 1.36
C ASP A 127 -11.54 18.98 2.85
N ASP A 128 -10.85 17.91 3.23
CA ASP A 128 -10.66 17.49 4.63
C ASP A 128 -9.25 16.91 4.86
N PRO A 129 -8.20 17.76 4.82
CA PRO A 129 -6.83 17.34 5.06
C PRO A 129 -6.60 16.73 6.43
N GLU A 130 -7.41 17.09 7.43
CA GLU A 130 -7.33 16.54 8.78
C GLU A 130 -7.86 15.10 8.83
N LEU A 131 -8.84 14.76 8.01
CA LEU A 131 -9.27 13.37 7.85
C LEU A 131 -8.18 12.52 7.22
N VAL A 132 -7.57 13.00 6.14
CA VAL A 132 -6.45 12.31 5.48
C VAL A 132 -5.29 12.10 6.46
N LYS A 133 -4.98 13.15 7.24
CA LYS A 133 -3.93 13.07 8.26
C LYS A 133 -4.25 12.04 9.34
N ASP A 134 -5.48 11.98 9.84
CA ASP A 134 -5.89 10.99 10.85
C ASP A 134 -5.75 9.55 10.32
N ILE A 135 -6.07 9.31 9.05
CA ILE A 135 -5.88 8.00 8.40
C ILE A 135 -4.40 7.63 8.38
N ILE A 136 -3.54 8.54 7.95
CA ILE A 136 -2.10 8.34 7.85
C ILE A 136 -1.47 8.14 9.23
N ASP A 137 -1.81 8.99 10.20
CA ASP A 137 -1.30 8.90 11.57
C ASP A 137 -1.72 7.59 12.25
N ASN A 138 -2.96 7.13 12.01
CA ASN A 138 -3.44 5.83 12.51
C ASN A 138 -2.64 4.67 11.93
N SER A 139 -2.35 4.72 10.63
CA SER A 139 -1.51 3.72 9.97
C SER A 139 -0.07 3.74 10.49
N LEU A 140 0.52 4.93 10.62
CA LEU A 140 1.90 5.06 11.11
C LEU A 140 2.03 4.57 12.56
N LYS A 141 1.04 4.86 13.41
CA LYS A 141 0.97 4.30 14.77
C LYS A 141 0.95 2.77 14.74
N HIS A 142 0.18 2.19 13.82
CA HIS A 142 0.12 0.76 13.63
C HIS A 142 1.48 0.19 13.16
N ALA A 143 2.12 0.84 12.19
CA ALA A 143 3.43 0.43 11.70
C ALA A 143 4.49 0.42 12.83
N ARG A 144 4.54 1.48 13.64
CA ARG A 144 5.46 1.55 14.80
C ARG A 144 5.26 0.43 15.81
N ASN A 145 4.00 0.06 16.06
CA ASN A 145 3.67 -0.92 17.08
C ASN A 145 3.84 -2.38 16.60
N HIS A 146 3.73 -2.62 15.31
CA HIS A 146 3.59 -3.97 14.78
C HIS A 146 4.53 -4.30 13.63
N VAL A 147 4.76 -3.37 12.69
CA VAL A 147 5.57 -3.64 11.49
C VAL A 147 7.05 -3.45 11.77
N PHE A 148 7.44 -2.33 12.37
CA PHE A 148 8.85 -2.05 12.65
C PHE A 148 9.48 -3.09 13.59
N PRO A 149 8.78 -3.58 14.64
CA PRO A 149 9.28 -4.73 15.41
C PRO A 149 9.46 -6.02 14.60
N LEU A 150 8.67 -6.26 13.54
CA LEU A 150 8.90 -7.39 12.65
C LEU A 150 10.14 -7.22 11.78
N VAL A 151 10.37 -6.00 11.26
CA VAL A 151 11.61 -5.68 10.53
C VAL A 151 12.83 -5.97 11.41
N GLU A 152 12.79 -5.54 12.67
CA GLU A 152 13.85 -5.79 13.64
C GLU A 152 14.12 -7.29 13.89
N ARG A 153 13.06 -8.09 14.00
CA ARG A 153 13.15 -9.52 14.32
C ARG A 153 13.47 -10.39 13.12
N LEU A 154 12.88 -10.10 11.96
CA LEU A 154 13.02 -10.93 10.76
C LEU A 154 14.20 -10.50 9.88
N LYS A 155 14.64 -9.23 10.00
CA LYS A 155 15.73 -8.65 9.20
C LYS A 155 15.59 -9.00 7.72
N PRO A 156 14.49 -8.58 7.06
CA PRO A 156 14.30 -8.86 5.65
C PRO A 156 15.38 -8.15 4.84
N GLU A 157 15.72 -8.68 3.67
CA GLU A 157 16.64 -8.03 2.74
C GLU A 157 15.95 -6.91 1.98
N MET A 158 14.60 -6.96 1.89
CA MET A 158 13.82 -6.02 1.11
C MET A 158 12.54 -5.62 1.83
N ILE A 159 12.20 -4.34 1.77
CA ILE A 159 10.87 -3.82 2.06
C ILE A 159 10.25 -3.34 0.75
N LEU A 160 9.02 -3.76 0.47
CA LEU A 160 8.25 -3.34 -0.69
C LEU A 160 7.02 -2.54 -0.25
N LYS A 161 6.82 -1.36 -0.83
CA LYS A 161 5.62 -0.53 -0.67
C LYS A 161 4.91 -0.38 -2.01
N TRP A 162 3.66 -0.81 -2.07
CA TRP A 162 2.80 -0.55 -3.21
C TRP A 162 2.16 0.84 -3.10
N GLU A 163 2.22 1.64 -4.15
CA GLU A 163 1.74 3.03 -4.17
C GLU A 163 0.81 3.38 -5.32
N ASP A 164 1.17 3.03 -6.55
CA ASP A 164 0.41 3.44 -7.74
C ASP A 164 0.07 4.95 -7.73
N MET A 165 1.06 5.79 -7.47
CA MET A 165 0.86 7.23 -7.31
C MET A 165 1.28 8.07 -8.53
N SER A 166 1.59 7.41 -9.62
CA SER A 166 1.88 8.06 -10.90
C SER A 166 0.95 7.58 -12.00
N TYR A 167 0.86 8.35 -13.06
CA TYR A 167 0.16 8.01 -14.29
C TYR A 167 1.03 8.42 -15.48
N ASN A 168 0.52 8.36 -16.73
CA ASN A 168 1.33 8.58 -17.93
C ASN A 168 2.10 9.91 -18.00
N HIS A 169 1.66 10.92 -17.24
CA HIS A 169 2.24 12.27 -17.27
C HIS A 169 2.91 12.69 -15.95
N GLY A 170 3.14 11.77 -15.03
CA GLY A 170 3.80 12.03 -13.76
C GLY A 170 2.95 11.74 -12.53
N MET A 171 3.32 12.34 -11.42
CA MET A 171 2.70 12.11 -10.12
C MET A 171 1.24 12.58 -10.06
N LEU A 172 0.40 11.83 -9.35
CA LEU A 172 -1.02 12.16 -9.08
C LEU A 172 -1.18 13.21 -7.97
N ILE A 173 -0.17 13.39 -7.14
CA ILE A 173 -0.07 14.45 -6.14
C ILE A 173 1.26 15.19 -6.31
N SER A 174 1.30 16.44 -5.89
CA SER A 174 2.55 17.20 -5.97
C SER A 174 3.60 16.72 -4.95
N PRO A 175 4.91 16.91 -5.21
CA PRO A 175 5.95 16.64 -4.23
C PRO A 175 5.72 17.30 -2.88
N ALA A 176 5.16 18.53 -2.87
CA ALA A 176 4.82 19.25 -1.64
C ALA A 176 3.69 18.58 -0.84
N GLN A 177 2.70 18.00 -1.51
CA GLN A 177 1.66 17.20 -0.84
C GLN A 177 2.23 15.89 -0.34
N PHE A 178 3.10 15.25 -1.11
CA PHE A 178 3.79 14.05 -0.64
C PHE A 178 4.56 14.32 0.65
N ASP A 179 5.38 15.36 0.68
CA ASP A 179 6.14 15.77 1.87
C ASP A 179 5.23 16.03 3.06
N LYS A 180 4.17 16.80 2.85
CA LYS A 180 3.23 17.19 3.91
C LYS A 180 2.53 15.99 4.55
N PHE A 181 2.09 15.01 3.76
CA PHE A 181 1.22 13.93 4.22
C PHE A 181 1.97 12.63 4.46
N PHE A 182 2.89 12.25 3.59
CA PHE A 182 3.54 10.93 3.61
C PHE A 182 5.01 10.96 4.04
N GLY A 183 5.66 12.12 3.95
CA GLY A 183 7.10 12.25 4.17
C GLY A 183 7.57 11.70 5.52
N GLN A 184 6.82 11.91 6.61
CA GLN A 184 7.16 11.37 7.92
C GLN A 184 7.15 9.83 7.93
N GLY A 185 6.10 9.21 7.38
CA GLY A 185 5.97 7.75 7.34
C GLY A 185 7.09 7.10 6.52
N TYR A 186 7.41 7.68 5.36
CA TYR A 186 8.51 7.19 4.52
C TYR A 186 9.87 7.31 5.20
N ARG A 187 10.13 8.44 5.86
CA ARG A 187 11.39 8.65 6.61
C ARG A 187 11.54 7.62 7.72
N GLU A 188 10.51 7.42 8.53
CA GLU A 188 10.55 6.45 9.63
C GLU A 188 10.71 5.01 9.13
N MET A 189 10.03 4.66 8.04
CA MET A 189 10.17 3.34 7.40
C MET A 189 11.61 3.11 6.90
N CYS A 190 12.19 4.07 6.19
CA CYS A 190 13.54 3.98 5.67
C CYS A 190 14.60 3.99 6.79
N ASP A 191 14.38 4.76 7.85
CA ASP A 191 15.26 4.77 9.01
C ASP A 191 15.21 3.44 9.78
N CYS A 192 14.01 2.87 9.96
CA CYS A 192 13.84 1.53 10.53
C CYS A 192 14.54 0.48 9.68
N ALA A 193 14.36 0.51 8.36
CA ALA A 193 15.00 -0.39 7.43
C ALA A 193 16.52 -0.32 7.55
N ARG A 194 17.08 0.88 7.48
CA ARG A 194 18.55 1.11 7.57
C ARG A 194 19.11 0.66 8.91
N ALA A 195 18.43 0.96 10.02
CA ALA A 195 18.85 0.57 11.36
C ALA A 195 18.92 -0.96 11.55
N ASN A 196 18.15 -1.72 10.76
CA ASN A 196 18.07 -3.16 10.84
C ASN A 196 18.80 -3.90 9.70
N GLY A 197 19.56 -3.17 8.87
CA GLY A 197 20.37 -3.76 7.80
C GLY A 197 19.57 -4.22 6.58
N VAL A 198 18.37 -3.68 6.38
CA VAL A 198 17.58 -3.91 5.16
C VAL A 198 18.29 -3.23 3.98
N GLU A 199 18.60 -4.00 2.95
CA GLU A 199 19.37 -3.51 1.81
C GLU A 199 18.53 -2.73 0.81
N MET A 200 17.27 -3.14 0.62
CA MET A 200 16.37 -2.55 -0.37
C MET A 200 15.07 -2.06 0.24
N VAL A 201 14.77 -0.79 0.07
CA VAL A 201 13.43 -0.22 0.27
C VAL A 201 12.90 0.17 -1.09
N THR A 202 11.91 -0.57 -1.57
CA THR A 202 11.42 -0.48 -2.94
C THR A 202 9.97 -0.02 -2.96
N VAL A 203 9.64 0.86 -3.88
CA VAL A 203 8.27 1.32 -4.14
C VAL A 203 7.80 0.79 -5.50
N ASP A 204 6.59 0.23 -5.50
CA ASP A 204 5.88 -0.20 -6.70
C ASP A 204 4.87 0.89 -7.09
N SER A 205 5.07 1.50 -8.26
CA SER A 205 4.18 2.51 -8.82
C SER A 205 4.19 2.46 -10.33
N ASP A 206 3.06 2.13 -10.91
CA ASP A 206 2.84 2.23 -12.36
C ASP A 206 2.95 3.68 -12.84
N GLY A 207 3.07 3.87 -14.17
CA GLY A 207 3.07 5.17 -14.82
C GLY A 207 4.45 5.81 -14.97
N ASN A 208 4.48 7.14 -15.15
CA ASN A 208 5.71 7.91 -15.30
C ASN A 208 6.30 8.25 -13.93
N ILE A 209 7.42 7.61 -13.60
CA ILE A 209 8.08 7.68 -12.29
C ILE A 209 9.30 8.64 -12.28
N MET A 210 9.57 9.37 -13.37
CA MET A 210 10.79 10.19 -13.50
C MET A 210 10.92 11.25 -12.40
N GLU A 211 9.81 11.92 -12.02
CA GLU A 211 9.78 12.88 -10.91
C GLU A 211 9.68 12.16 -9.56
N LEU A 212 8.82 11.13 -9.47
CA LEU A 212 8.58 10.37 -8.25
C LEU A 212 9.86 9.75 -7.68
N THR A 213 10.76 9.25 -8.55
CA THR A 213 12.04 8.66 -8.12
C THR A 213 12.84 9.62 -7.25
N GLY A 214 12.95 10.88 -7.65
CA GLY A 214 13.70 11.87 -6.86
C GLY A 214 13.01 12.25 -5.55
N VAL A 215 11.70 12.26 -5.54
CA VAL A 215 10.94 12.47 -4.30
C VAL A 215 11.21 11.31 -3.33
N LEU A 216 11.06 10.08 -3.78
CA LEU A 216 11.24 8.89 -2.94
C LEU A 216 12.69 8.72 -2.45
N GLU A 217 13.66 8.96 -3.34
CA GLU A 217 15.10 8.90 -3.00
C GLU A 217 15.44 9.85 -1.85
N SER A 218 14.86 11.06 -1.82
CA SER A 218 15.08 12.04 -0.76
C SER A 218 14.63 11.58 0.64
N TYR A 219 13.81 10.52 0.72
CA TYR A 219 13.40 9.87 1.98
C TYR A 219 14.18 8.60 2.30
N GLY A 220 15.04 8.14 1.37
CA GLY A 220 15.87 6.95 1.56
C GLY A 220 15.36 5.69 0.86
N VAL A 221 14.33 5.80 0.03
CA VAL A 221 13.94 4.72 -0.89
C VAL A 221 15.02 4.56 -1.94
N ASN A 222 15.46 3.33 -2.19
CA ASN A 222 16.56 3.03 -3.10
C ASN A 222 16.20 2.03 -4.21
N GLY A 223 14.91 1.71 -4.33
CA GLY A 223 14.38 0.90 -5.42
C GLY A 223 13.01 1.40 -5.88
N ILE A 224 12.72 1.28 -7.18
CA ILE A 224 11.42 1.60 -7.76
C ILE A 224 11.11 0.65 -8.91
N LEU A 225 9.85 0.23 -9.00
CA LEU A 225 9.32 -0.62 -10.06
C LEU A 225 7.83 -0.32 -10.32
N PRO A 226 7.32 -0.75 -11.51
CA PRO A 226 8.03 -1.07 -12.73
C PRO A 226 8.54 0.20 -13.44
N CYS A 227 9.58 0.05 -14.28
CA CYS A 227 9.99 1.15 -15.14
C CYS A 227 9.28 1.03 -16.50
N GLU A 228 8.03 1.44 -16.57
CA GLU A 228 7.21 1.33 -17.78
C GLU A 228 7.69 2.23 -18.91
N VAL A 229 8.34 1.66 -19.92
CA VAL A 229 8.85 2.40 -21.10
C VAL A 229 7.73 3.15 -21.83
N LYS A 230 6.53 2.57 -21.89
CA LYS A 230 5.35 3.21 -22.53
C LYS A 230 4.88 4.48 -21.83
N ALA A 231 5.15 4.60 -20.53
CA ALA A 231 4.86 5.80 -19.75
C ALA A 231 5.97 6.88 -19.87
N GLY A 232 7.00 6.63 -20.70
CA GLY A 232 8.08 7.58 -20.95
C GLY A 232 9.23 7.50 -19.93
N ASN A 233 9.34 6.39 -19.19
CA ASN A 233 10.45 6.19 -18.28
C ASN A 233 11.73 5.80 -19.03
N ASP A 234 12.83 6.45 -18.68
CA ASP A 234 14.16 6.17 -19.16
C ASP A 234 15.08 5.78 -18.00
N ILE A 235 15.35 4.46 -17.89
CA ILE A 235 16.17 3.91 -16.80
C ILE A 235 17.64 4.38 -16.87
N PHE A 236 18.14 4.73 -18.05
CA PHE A 236 19.50 5.23 -18.19
C PHE A 236 19.59 6.67 -17.66
N ALA A 237 18.60 7.51 -18.01
CA ALA A 237 18.50 8.86 -17.45
C ALA A 237 18.29 8.85 -15.93
N LEU A 238 17.48 7.91 -15.38
CA LEU A 238 17.33 7.74 -13.95
C LEU A 238 18.66 7.35 -13.29
N ARG A 239 19.39 6.39 -13.86
CA ARG A 239 20.68 5.94 -13.36
C ARG A 239 21.78 7.01 -13.40
N GLU A 240 21.73 7.90 -14.39
CA GLU A 240 22.69 9.03 -14.48
C GLU A 240 22.39 10.12 -13.44
N LYS A 241 21.14 10.23 -13.04
CA LYS A 241 20.68 11.30 -12.14
C LYS A 241 20.73 10.90 -10.66
N TYR A 242 20.49 9.63 -10.34
CA TYR A 242 20.40 9.05 -9.01
C TYR A 242 21.32 7.82 -8.88
#